data_d3d26c406426b03d0ef2a91878954935
#
_entry.id   d3d26c406426b03d0ef2a91878954935
#
_cell.length_a   1.000
_cell.length_b   1.000
_cell.length_c   1.000
_cell.angle_alpha   90.00
_cell.angle_beta   90.00
_cell.angle_gamma   90.00
#
_symmetry.space_group_name_H-M   'P 1'
#
loop_
_entity.id
_entity.type
_entity.pdbx_description
1 polymer ?
#
loop_
_entity_poly.entity_id
_entity_poly.type
_entity_poly.pdbx_seq_one_letter_code
_entity_poly.pdbx_strand_id
1 'polypeptide(L)'
;LGVERRLLTAGENKGMLDPFSPPDARQTALAKGMLDQIHQQFIAVVREGRGSRLKETPETFSGLFWNGEEAVKLGLADHLGNLDYVAREVVKAEEVIDYTPQDNVAERLAKRFGASIGEGAVRTLRSLAPIR
;
A
#
# COMPACT_ATOMS: atom_id res chain seq x y z
N LEU A 1 -3.36 -3.84 -31.65
CA LEU A 1 -3.58 -5.16 -31.04
C LEU A 1 -5.08 -5.58 -31.01
N GLY A 2 -6.04 -4.74 -31.47
CA GLY A 2 -7.45 -5.10 -31.66
C GLY A 2 -8.21 -5.58 -30.41
N VAL A 3 -7.78 -5.22 -29.22
CA VAL A 3 -8.47 -5.55 -27.97
C VAL A 3 -9.58 -4.52 -27.72
N GLU A 4 -10.83 -4.96 -27.73
CA GLU A 4 -11.99 -4.16 -27.36
C GLU A 4 -12.38 -4.48 -25.91
N ARG A 5 -12.55 -3.45 -25.08
CA ARG A 5 -13.07 -3.59 -23.72
C ARG A 5 -14.57 -3.32 -23.70
N ARG A 6 -15.33 -4.26 -23.16
CA ARG A 6 -16.78 -4.12 -22.97
C ARG A 6 -17.08 -4.07 -21.48
N LEU A 7 -17.57 -2.92 -21.02
CA LEU A 7 -17.98 -2.70 -19.62
C LEU A 7 -19.50 -2.87 -19.53
N LEU A 8 -19.95 -3.88 -18.79
CA LEU A 8 -21.36 -4.12 -18.49
C LEU A 8 -21.56 -3.87 -16.99
N THR A 9 -22.36 -2.87 -16.63
CA THR A 9 -22.62 -2.51 -15.24
C THR A 9 -24.10 -2.37 -14.96
N ALA A 10 -24.52 -2.76 -13.77
CA ALA A 10 -25.83 -2.43 -13.21
C ALA A 10 -25.65 -1.27 -12.22
N GLY A 11 -26.21 -0.11 -12.55
CA GLY A 11 -26.05 1.15 -11.80
C GLY A 11 -25.05 2.12 -12.47
N GLU A 12 -25.44 3.38 -12.59
CA GLU A 12 -24.74 4.43 -13.33
C GLU A 12 -23.28 4.67 -12.88
N ASN A 13 -23.01 4.44 -11.60
CA ASN A 13 -21.70 4.76 -11.01
C ASN A 13 -20.82 3.50 -10.76
N LYS A 14 -21.24 2.32 -11.23
CA LYS A 14 -20.46 1.08 -11.01
C LYS A 14 -19.13 1.03 -11.77
N GLY A 15 -19.02 1.81 -12.84
CA GLY A 15 -17.78 2.00 -13.60
C GLY A 15 -17.02 3.27 -13.23
N MET A 16 -17.28 3.87 -12.05
CA MET A 16 -16.63 5.10 -11.62
C MET A 16 -15.10 4.97 -11.59
N LEU A 17 -14.42 5.99 -12.14
CA LEU A 17 -12.95 6.07 -12.22
C LEU A 17 -12.29 4.95 -13.04
N ASP A 18 -13.04 4.35 -13.97
CA ASP A 18 -12.47 3.41 -14.93
C ASP A 18 -11.37 4.08 -15.77
N PRO A 19 -10.09 3.55 -15.74
CA PRO A 19 -8.96 4.18 -16.41
C PRO A 19 -9.04 4.15 -17.94
N PHE A 20 -9.97 3.37 -18.53
CA PHE A 20 -10.13 3.22 -19.97
C PHE A 20 -11.36 3.95 -20.52
N SER A 21 -12.13 4.59 -19.66
CA SER A 21 -13.28 5.41 -20.06
C SER A 21 -12.94 6.91 -19.96
N PRO A 22 -13.58 7.77 -20.75
CA PRO A 22 -13.42 9.22 -20.60
C PRO A 22 -13.74 9.66 -19.17
N PRO A 23 -12.96 10.60 -18.58
CA PRO A 23 -13.24 11.10 -17.25
C PRO A 23 -14.62 11.77 -17.17
N ASP A 24 -15.41 11.40 -16.19
CA ASP A 24 -16.68 12.05 -15.86
C ASP A 24 -16.46 13.09 -14.75
N ALA A 25 -16.85 14.36 -15.02
CA ALA A 25 -16.61 15.47 -14.11
C ALA A 25 -17.38 15.31 -12.79
N ARG A 26 -18.59 14.76 -12.79
CA ARG A 26 -19.43 14.52 -11.61
C ARG A 26 -18.82 13.43 -10.74
N GLN A 27 -18.37 12.33 -11.35
CA GLN A 27 -17.72 11.25 -10.63
C GLN A 27 -16.38 11.67 -10.04
N THR A 28 -15.61 12.46 -10.80
CA THR A 28 -14.35 13.05 -10.33
C THR A 28 -14.58 14.00 -9.13
N ALA A 29 -15.60 14.85 -9.19
CA ALA A 29 -15.95 15.74 -8.09
C ALA A 29 -16.38 14.96 -6.84
N LEU A 30 -17.18 13.89 -7.01
CA LEU A 30 -17.59 13.02 -5.90
C LEU A 30 -16.37 12.35 -5.24
N ALA A 31 -15.49 11.76 -6.05
CA ALA A 31 -14.28 11.13 -5.53
C ALA A 31 -13.37 12.13 -4.79
N LYS A 32 -13.20 13.34 -5.36
CA LYS A 32 -12.43 14.40 -4.72
C LYS A 32 -13.06 14.83 -3.40
N GLY A 33 -14.37 15.00 -3.33
CA GLY A 33 -15.05 15.33 -2.08
C GLY A 33 -14.85 14.28 -0.98
N MET A 34 -14.87 12.99 -1.34
CA MET A 34 -14.56 11.91 -0.41
C MET A 34 -13.09 11.95 0.07
N LEU A 35 -12.15 12.19 -0.83
CA LEU A 35 -10.73 12.33 -0.49
C LEU A 35 -10.50 13.52 0.44
N ASP A 36 -11.14 14.66 0.18
CA ASP A 36 -11.06 15.85 1.03
C ASP A 36 -11.59 15.56 2.45
N GLN A 37 -12.71 14.83 2.58
CA GLN A 37 -13.26 14.43 3.88
C GLN A 37 -12.29 13.50 4.64
N ILE A 38 -11.76 12.47 3.99
CA ILE A 38 -10.79 11.55 4.59
C ILE A 38 -9.53 12.31 5.02
N HIS A 39 -9.06 13.23 4.20
CA HIS A 39 -7.90 14.07 4.52
C HIS A 39 -8.16 14.94 5.75
N GLN A 40 -9.32 15.58 5.86
CA GLN A 40 -9.68 16.35 7.05
C GLN A 40 -9.78 15.49 8.32
N GLN A 41 -10.34 14.28 8.22
CA GLN A 41 -10.36 13.34 9.34
C GLN A 41 -8.94 12.94 9.76
N PHE A 42 -8.05 12.64 8.82
CA PHE A 42 -6.65 12.35 9.11
C PHE A 42 -5.96 13.51 9.83
N ILE A 43 -6.11 14.75 9.33
CA ILE A 43 -5.55 15.94 9.97
C ILE A 43 -6.06 16.09 11.41
N ALA A 44 -7.36 15.91 11.62
CA ALA A 44 -7.97 16.01 12.96
C ALA A 44 -7.36 14.99 13.93
N VAL A 45 -7.23 13.72 13.52
CA VAL A 45 -6.65 12.66 14.34
C VAL A 45 -5.17 12.96 14.68
N VAL A 46 -4.39 13.44 13.72
CA VAL A 46 -2.99 13.81 13.96
C VAL A 46 -2.89 14.98 14.94
N ARG A 47 -3.70 16.03 14.75
CA ARG A 47 -3.74 17.17 15.67
C ARG A 47 -4.14 16.75 17.09
N GLU A 48 -5.15 15.91 17.24
CA GLU A 48 -5.58 15.37 18.52
C GLU A 48 -4.47 14.53 19.17
N GLY A 49 -3.89 13.58 18.44
CA GLY A 49 -2.87 12.67 18.97
C GLY A 49 -1.53 13.36 19.30
N ARG A 50 -1.17 14.39 18.53
CA ARG A 50 0.09 15.13 18.78
C ARG A 50 -0.07 16.30 19.73
N GLY A 51 -1.24 16.93 19.77
CA GLY A 51 -1.53 18.06 20.65
C GLY A 51 -0.50 19.18 20.54
N SER A 52 -0.02 19.67 21.68
CA SER A 52 0.97 20.75 21.74
C SER A 52 2.36 20.41 21.20
N ARG A 53 2.64 19.12 20.92
CA ARG A 53 3.90 18.68 20.32
C ARG A 53 3.98 19.02 18.83
N LEU A 54 2.83 19.11 18.15
CA LEU A 54 2.77 19.40 16.72
C LEU A 54 3.19 20.84 16.44
N LYS A 55 4.16 21.01 15.57
CA LYS A 55 4.60 22.30 15.02
C LYS A 55 4.13 22.40 13.58
N GLU A 56 2.83 22.59 13.41
CA GLU A 56 2.18 22.57 12.11
C GLU A 56 2.65 23.74 11.24
N THR A 57 2.96 23.42 9.98
CA THR A 57 3.22 24.38 8.91
C THR A 57 2.19 24.19 7.80
N PRO A 58 2.02 25.13 6.85
CA PRO A 58 1.13 24.97 5.71
C PRO A 58 1.41 23.69 4.89
N GLU A 59 2.63 23.18 4.95
CA GLU A 59 3.06 22.00 4.17
C GLU A 59 2.90 20.69 4.93
N THR A 60 2.70 20.72 6.26
CA THR A 60 2.65 19.52 7.11
C THR A 60 1.65 18.48 6.60
N PHE A 61 0.51 18.92 6.07
CA PHE A 61 -0.55 18.05 5.56
C PHE A 61 -0.80 18.21 4.05
N SER A 62 0.17 18.72 3.31
CA SER A 62 0.05 18.98 1.87
C SER A 62 0.22 17.73 0.99
N GLY A 63 0.54 16.58 1.57
CA GLY A 63 0.89 15.35 0.85
C GLY A 63 2.39 15.18 0.61
N LEU A 64 3.22 16.09 1.10
CA LEU A 64 4.67 15.89 1.14
C LEU A 64 5.03 14.81 2.17
N PHE A 65 6.21 14.24 2.03
CA PHE A 65 6.77 13.28 2.98
C PHE A 65 8.01 13.84 3.66
N TRP A 66 8.25 13.39 4.87
CA TRP A 66 9.30 13.87 5.74
C TRP A 66 10.24 12.73 6.11
N ASN A 67 11.54 13.00 6.17
CA ASN A 67 12.46 12.08 6.82
C ASN A 67 12.27 12.11 8.35
N GLY A 68 12.90 11.16 9.06
CA GLY A 68 12.72 11.05 10.50
C GLY A 68 13.14 12.29 11.28
N GLU A 69 14.24 12.95 10.90
CA GLU A 69 14.71 14.15 11.55
C GLU A 69 13.74 15.32 11.41
N GLU A 70 13.20 15.50 10.22
CA GLU A 70 12.22 16.55 9.95
C GLU A 70 10.89 16.25 10.64
N ALA A 71 10.46 14.97 10.66
CA ALA A 71 9.27 14.55 11.38
C ALA A 71 9.38 14.86 12.90
N VAL A 72 10.55 14.69 13.50
CA VAL A 72 10.79 15.08 14.91
C VAL A 72 10.72 16.60 15.07
N LYS A 73 11.31 17.39 14.18
CA LYS A 73 11.26 18.85 14.23
C LYS A 73 9.83 19.38 14.11
N LEU A 74 9.02 18.78 13.23
CA LEU A 74 7.61 19.10 13.04
C LEU A 74 6.72 18.57 14.18
N GLY A 75 7.27 17.79 15.10
CA GLY A 75 6.50 17.17 16.17
C GLY A 75 5.58 16.03 15.72
N LEU A 76 5.78 15.49 14.53
CA LEU A 76 5.08 14.32 14.00
C LEU A 76 5.60 13.02 14.63
N ALA A 77 6.88 12.99 15.02
CA ALA A 77 7.52 11.92 15.78
C ALA A 77 8.17 12.49 17.05
N ASP A 78 8.41 11.63 18.04
CA ASP A 78 9.02 12.05 19.30
C ASP A 78 10.56 11.90 19.27
N HIS A 79 11.03 10.75 18.74
CA HIS A 79 12.45 10.40 18.68
C HIS A 79 12.78 9.58 17.44
N LEU A 80 14.07 9.53 17.12
CA LEU A 80 14.62 8.57 16.17
C LEU A 80 15.03 7.31 16.94
N GLY A 81 14.75 6.15 16.39
CA GLY A 81 15.11 4.87 16.99
C GLY A 81 14.75 3.68 16.10
N ASN A 82 15.36 2.54 16.40
CA ASN A 82 15.00 1.27 15.82
C ASN A 82 14.05 0.48 16.76
N LEU A 83 13.59 -0.69 16.32
CA LEU A 83 12.69 -1.55 17.09
C LEU A 83 13.30 -1.92 18.45
N ASP A 84 14.59 -2.29 18.50
CA ASP A 84 15.27 -2.67 19.73
C ASP A 84 15.33 -1.51 20.74
N TYR A 85 15.62 -0.31 20.26
CA TYR A 85 15.61 0.89 21.09
C TYR A 85 14.21 1.15 21.66
N VAL A 86 13.17 1.09 20.82
CA VAL A 86 11.80 1.33 21.27
C VAL A 86 11.36 0.27 22.28
N ALA A 87 11.65 -1.00 22.03
CA ALA A 87 11.29 -2.09 22.92
C ALA A 87 11.97 -1.93 24.30
N ARG A 88 13.27 -1.71 24.34
CA ARG A 88 14.05 -1.68 25.57
C ARG A 88 13.92 -0.36 26.33
N GLU A 89 14.02 0.76 25.62
CA GLU A 89 14.12 2.08 26.26
C GLU A 89 12.77 2.77 26.45
N VAL A 90 11.82 2.56 25.53
CA VAL A 90 10.51 3.22 25.57
C VAL A 90 9.46 2.33 26.21
N VAL A 91 9.29 1.10 25.70
CA VAL A 91 8.26 0.16 26.18
C VAL A 91 8.72 -0.58 27.43
N LYS A 92 10.03 -0.72 27.65
CA LYS A 92 10.65 -1.50 28.72
C LYS A 92 10.32 -2.99 28.64
N ALA A 93 10.15 -3.50 27.42
CA ALA A 93 9.94 -4.92 27.17
C ALA A 93 11.29 -5.66 27.12
N GLU A 94 11.39 -6.76 27.87
CA GLU A 94 12.60 -7.60 27.88
C GLU A 94 12.66 -8.50 26.65
N GLU A 95 11.49 -8.90 26.12
CA GLU A 95 11.36 -9.83 25.00
C GLU A 95 10.47 -9.25 23.91
N VAL A 96 10.90 -9.39 22.65
CA VAL A 96 10.14 -9.02 21.44
C VAL A 96 9.84 -10.29 20.67
N ILE A 97 8.56 -10.60 20.47
CA ILE A 97 8.11 -11.77 19.69
C ILE A 97 7.71 -11.28 18.30
N ASP A 98 8.40 -11.81 17.29
CA ASP A 98 8.08 -11.53 15.89
C ASP A 98 7.05 -12.54 15.35
N TYR A 99 5.85 -12.08 15.09
CA TYR A 99 4.76 -12.87 14.50
C TYR A 99 4.74 -12.82 12.97
N THR A 100 5.75 -12.22 12.33
CA THR A 100 5.82 -12.18 10.86
C THR A 100 5.91 -13.61 10.31
N PRO A 101 4.98 -14.07 9.45
CA PRO A 101 5.06 -15.40 8.85
C PRO A 101 6.36 -15.53 8.05
N GLN A 102 7.22 -16.44 8.48
CA GLN A 102 8.43 -16.76 7.75
C GLN A 102 8.17 -17.98 6.86
N ASP A 103 8.29 -17.79 5.55
CA ASP A 103 8.29 -18.92 4.62
C ASP A 103 9.39 -19.92 5.04
N ASN A 104 9.01 -21.13 5.38
CA ASN A 104 9.92 -22.21 5.70
C ASN A 104 10.86 -22.45 4.51
N VAL A 105 12.15 -22.71 4.78
CA VAL A 105 13.15 -22.96 3.73
C VAL A 105 12.69 -24.07 2.76
N ALA A 106 12.00 -25.11 3.28
CA ALA A 106 11.40 -26.16 2.47
C ALA A 106 10.28 -25.63 1.53
N GLU A 107 9.45 -24.69 1.99
CA GLU A 107 8.41 -24.06 1.15
C GLU A 107 9.01 -23.17 0.07
N ARG A 108 10.08 -22.43 0.39
CA ARG A 108 10.82 -21.62 -0.59
C ARG A 108 11.43 -22.47 -1.68
N LEU A 109 12.01 -23.61 -1.30
CA LEU A 109 12.55 -24.61 -2.23
C LEU A 109 11.42 -25.25 -3.06
N ALA A 110 10.33 -25.67 -2.43
CA ALA A 110 9.17 -26.25 -3.12
C ALA A 110 8.55 -25.27 -4.12
N LYS A 111 8.39 -23.99 -3.76
CA LYS A 111 7.91 -22.93 -4.67
C LYS A 111 8.86 -22.74 -5.87
N ARG A 112 10.17 -22.77 -5.66
CA ARG A 112 11.18 -22.67 -6.74
C ARG A 112 11.23 -23.89 -7.64
N PHE A 113 11.18 -25.09 -7.08
CA PHE A 113 11.18 -26.34 -7.87
C PHE A 113 9.83 -26.55 -8.57
N GLY A 114 8.71 -26.22 -7.93
CA GLY A 114 7.38 -26.29 -8.54
C GLY A 114 7.22 -25.39 -9.77
N ALA A 115 7.76 -24.18 -9.73
CA ALA A 115 7.73 -23.26 -10.87
C ALA A 115 8.59 -23.79 -12.04
N SER A 116 9.78 -24.34 -11.78
CA SER A 116 10.67 -24.88 -12.83
C SER A 116 10.14 -26.17 -13.45
N ILE A 117 9.46 -27.04 -12.69
CA ILE A 117 8.82 -28.25 -13.22
C ILE A 117 7.60 -27.88 -14.09
N GLY A 118 6.81 -26.86 -13.67
CA GLY A 118 5.69 -26.35 -14.45
C GLY A 118 6.11 -25.79 -15.82
N GLU A 119 7.16 -24.99 -15.87
CA GLU A 119 7.71 -24.46 -17.14
C GLU A 119 8.30 -25.56 -18.03
N GLY A 120 8.97 -26.55 -17.46
CA GLY A 120 9.51 -27.69 -18.19
C GLY A 120 8.41 -28.54 -18.82
N ALA A 121 7.34 -28.85 -18.08
CA ALA A 121 6.22 -29.63 -18.56
C ALA A 121 5.46 -28.92 -19.72
N VAL A 122 5.26 -27.60 -19.60
CA VAL A 122 4.60 -26.80 -20.67
C VAL A 122 5.46 -26.73 -21.94
N ARG A 123 6.79 -26.64 -21.82
CA ARG A 123 7.68 -26.68 -22.98
C ARG A 123 7.65 -28.04 -23.69
N THR A 124 7.66 -29.13 -22.92
CA THR A 124 7.63 -30.48 -23.49
C THR A 124 6.31 -30.78 -24.18
N LEU A 125 5.19 -30.35 -23.62
CA LEU A 125 3.86 -30.48 -24.26
C LEU A 125 3.74 -29.65 -25.55
N ARG A 126 4.35 -28.46 -25.60
CA ARG A 126 4.39 -27.64 -26.82
C ARG A 126 5.25 -28.24 -27.93
N SER A 127 6.31 -28.95 -27.60
CA SER A 127 7.18 -29.62 -28.58
C SER A 127 6.60 -30.92 -29.13
N LEU A 128 5.61 -31.51 -28.45
CA LEU A 128 4.92 -32.74 -28.87
C LEU A 128 3.61 -32.47 -29.62
N ALA A 129 3.17 -31.23 -29.77
CA ALA A 129 1.98 -30.88 -30.55
C ALA A 129 2.32 -30.90 -32.04
N PRO A 130 1.75 -31.82 -32.85
CA PRO A 130 1.99 -31.86 -34.27
C PRO A 130 1.36 -30.63 -34.94
N ILE A 131 2.20 -29.95 -35.71
CA ILE A 131 1.76 -28.86 -36.60
C ILE A 131 0.84 -29.48 -37.63
N ARG A 132 -0.45 -29.16 -37.62
CA ARG A 132 -1.40 -29.33 -38.71
C ARG A 132 -1.81 -28.00 -39.25
#